data_eef2177c2ea8df9a26bc540b1f1fb72d
#
_entry.id   eef2177c2ea8df9a26bc540b1f1fb72d
#
_cell.length_a   1.000
_cell.length_b   1.000
_cell.length_c   1.000
_cell.angle_alpha   90.00
_cell.angle_beta   90.00
_cell.angle_gamma   90.00
#
_symmetry.space_group_name_H-M   'P 1'
#
loop_
_entity.id
_entity.type
_entity.pdbx_description
1 polymer ?
#
loop_
_entity_poly.entity_id
_entity_poly.type
_entity_poly.pdbx_seq_one_letter_code
_entity_poly.pdbx_strand_id
1 'polypeptide(L)'
;MRLEVKGRNVEVNDSIRRYAEEKLDRIEKQLPEPTQIEVELTLETNPSISEDHIAEATVWTKGSTLRAREASNAFETSIDQLSDKLERQVKRYREKRSRRETGRRANGQLSDEPSFSGEQLDRMIVKSKQFELQPLTPEEAAVELELIGHDFFVFTNAETGLTNVVYRRRAGAYGLIEPQD
;
A
#
# COMPACT_ATOMS: atom_id res chain seq x y z
N MET A 1 -20.12 8.52 -6.81
CA MET A 1 -19.10 7.80 -6.09
C MET A 1 -19.62 6.46 -5.58
N ARG A 2 -18.74 5.52 -5.37
CA ARG A 2 -19.10 4.22 -4.79
C ARG A 2 -18.21 3.97 -3.57
N LEU A 3 -18.77 4.18 -2.37
CA LEU A 3 -18.18 3.69 -1.13
C LEU A 3 -18.78 2.32 -0.84
N GLU A 4 -17.93 1.33 -0.66
CA GLU A 4 -18.32 -0.03 -0.34
C GLU A 4 -17.66 -0.46 0.99
N VAL A 5 -18.47 -0.86 1.97
CA VAL A 5 -17.97 -1.35 3.27
C VAL A 5 -18.26 -2.84 3.37
N LYS A 6 -17.20 -3.64 3.50
CA LYS A 6 -17.22 -5.10 3.59
C LYS A 6 -16.73 -5.57 4.95
N GLY A 7 -17.26 -6.68 5.43
CA GLY A 7 -16.77 -7.37 6.62
C GLY A 7 -16.04 -8.66 6.23
N ARG A 8 -14.95 -8.95 6.91
CA ARG A 8 -14.22 -10.22 6.85
C ARG A 8 -14.14 -10.81 8.25
N ASN A 9 -14.68 -11.99 8.43
CA ASN A 9 -14.86 -12.66 9.74
C ASN A 9 -15.71 -11.84 10.73
N VAL A 10 -16.49 -10.87 10.24
CA VAL A 10 -17.37 -10.04 11.04
C VAL A 10 -18.57 -9.59 10.22
N GLU A 11 -19.73 -9.54 10.83
CA GLU A 11 -20.91 -8.92 10.24
C GLU A 11 -20.88 -7.41 10.54
N VAL A 12 -20.85 -6.61 9.47
CA VAL A 12 -20.84 -5.16 9.58
C VAL A 12 -22.25 -4.66 9.85
N ASN A 13 -22.52 -4.28 11.08
CA ASN A 13 -23.80 -3.69 11.45
C ASN A 13 -23.98 -2.28 10.85
N ASP A 14 -25.24 -1.81 10.80
CA ASP A 14 -25.58 -0.52 10.20
C ASP A 14 -24.93 0.67 10.93
N SER A 15 -24.65 0.56 12.22
CA SER A 15 -24.01 1.61 13.01
C SER A 15 -22.56 1.79 12.57
N ILE A 16 -21.78 0.71 12.50
CA ILE A 16 -20.37 0.73 12.04
C ILE A 16 -20.29 1.18 10.58
N ARG A 17 -21.23 0.70 9.74
CA ARG A 17 -21.31 1.12 8.34
C ARG A 17 -21.48 2.63 8.20
N ARG A 18 -22.48 3.20 8.87
CA ARG A 18 -22.73 4.65 8.86
C ARG A 18 -21.56 5.44 9.40
N TYR A 19 -20.92 4.93 10.45
CA TYR A 19 -19.74 5.56 11.03
C TYR A 19 -18.58 5.64 10.03
N ALA A 20 -18.29 4.54 9.34
CA ALA A 20 -17.27 4.51 8.29
C ALA A 20 -17.63 5.44 7.13
N GLU A 21 -18.89 5.45 6.69
CA GLU A 21 -19.37 6.35 5.64
C GLU A 21 -19.20 7.82 6.02
N GLU A 22 -19.58 8.23 7.23
CA GLU A 22 -19.43 9.58 7.72
C GLU A 22 -17.97 10.05 7.78
N LYS A 23 -17.09 9.19 8.28
CA LYS A 23 -15.66 9.51 8.40
C LYS A 23 -14.98 9.61 7.04
N LEU A 24 -15.34 8.75 6.11
CA LEU A 24 -14.72 8.70 4.77
C LEU A 24 -15.32 9.68 3.77
N ASP A 25 -16.52 10.20 4.01
CA ASP A 25 -17.13 11.27 3.21
C ASP A 25 -16.23 12.53 3.16
N ARG A 26 -15.49 12.80 4.23
CA ARG A 26 -14.51 13.90 4.25
C ARG A 26 -13.34 13.65 3.30
N ILE A 27 -12.90 12.41 3.18
CA ILE A 27 -11.83 12.01 2.27
C ILE A 27 -12.26 12.18 0.82
N GLU A 28 -13.50 11.77 0.52
CA GLU A 28 -14.09 11.93 -0.79
C GLU A 28 -14.12 13.38 -1.26
N LYS A 29 -14.62 14.27 -0.41
CA LYS A 29 -14.75 15.71 -0.72
C LYS A 29 -13.40 16.39 -1.01
N GLN A 30 -12.33 15.78 -0.57
CA GLN A 30 -10.97 16.26 -0.83
C GLN A 30 -10.39 15.77 -2.15
N LEU A 31 -11.00 14.77 -2.80
CA LEU A 31 -10.51 14.20 -4.05
C LEU A 31 -11.21 14.88 -5.26
N PRO A 32 -10.43 15.31 -6.28
CA PRO A 32 -10.97 16.14 -7.36
C PRO A 32 -11.75 15.39 -8.45
N GLU A 33 -11.85 14.07 -8.37
CA GLU A 33 -12.45 13.21 -9.43
C GLU A 33 -13.27 12.07 -8.83
N PRO A 34 -14.20 11.47 -9.63
CA PRO A 34 -14.96 10.32 -9.16
C PRO A 34 -14.02 9.21 -8.74
N THR A 35 -14.12 8.85 -7.49
CA THR A 35 -13.22 7.94 -6.80
C THR A 35 -14.03 6.75 -6.31
N GLN A 36 -13.48 5.57 -6.38
CA GLN A 36 -14.02 4.40 -5.68
C GLN A 36 -13.26 4.23 -4.37
N ILE A 37 -13.99 4.02 -3.28
CA ILE A 37 -13.43 3.70 -1.97
C ILE A 37 -14.01 2.37 -1.53
N GLU A 38 -13.15 1.43 -1.18
CA GLU A 38 -13.53 0.16 -0.55
C GLU A 38 -12.92 0.10 0.84
N VAL A 39 -13.74 -0.25 1.82
CA VAL A 39 -13.33 -0.45 3.21
C VAL A 39 -13.58 -1.89 3.57
N GLU A 40 -12.56 -2.59 4.04
CA GLU A 40 -12.66 -3.92 4.60
C GLU A 40 -12.44 -3.85 6.11
N LEU A 41 -13.42 -4.32 6.88
CA LEU A 41 -13.34 -4.48 8.33
C LEU A 41 -13.10 -5.95 8.64
N THR A 42 -12.00 -6.26 9.32
CA THR A 42 -11.62 -7.64 9.66
C THR A 42 -11.54 -7.79 11.16
N LEU A 43 -12.18 -8.82 11.70
CA LEU A 43 -11.96 -9.26 13.07
C LEU A 43 -10.90 -10.36 13.05
N GLU A 44 -9.77 -10.12 13.71
CA GLU A 44 -8.70 -11.11 13.86
C GLU A 44 -9.09 -12.08 14.98
N THR A 45 -9.01 -13.37 14.70
CA THR A 45 -9.44 -14.41 15.64
C THR A 45 -8.30 -14.95 16.51
N ASN A 46 -7.08 -14.44 16.36
CA ASN A 46 -5.97 -14.86 17.17
C ASN A 46 -6.01 -14.19 18.56
N PRO A 47 -6.23 -14.94 19.67
CA PRO A 47 -6.38 -14.38 21.01
C PRO A 47 -5.10 -13.74 21.58
N SER A 48 -3.96 -13.91 20.91
CA SER A 48 -2.69 -13.27 21.29
C SER A 48 -2.56 -11.84 20.76
N ILE A 49 -3.50 -11.39 19.93
CA ILE A 49 -3.49 -10.05 19.33
C ILE A 49 -4.50 -9.18 20.08
N SER A 50 -4.01 -8.11 20.73
CA SER A 50 -4.86 -7.18 21.47
C SER A 50 -5.59 -6.17 20.57
N GLU A 51 -5.06 -5.94 19.37
CA GLU A 51 -5.61 -5.05 18.35
C GLU A 51 -6.24 -5.88 17.22
N ASP A 52 -7.34 -6.53 17.55
CA ASP A 52 -8.02 -7.53 16.74
C ASP A 52 -9.04 -6.93 15.74
N HIS A 53 -9.39 -5.64 15.90
CA HIS A 53 -10.29 -4.91 15.02
C HIS A 53 -9.50 -4.15 13.96
N ILE A 54 -9.43 -4.71 12.76
CA ILE A 54 -8.65 -4.17 11.66
C ILE A 54 -9.57 -3.44 10.68
N ALA A 55 -9.20 -2.22 10.32
CA ALA A 55 -9.81 -1.48 9.23
C ALA A 55 -8.79 -1.24 8.11
N GLU A 56 -9.12 -1.62 6.89
CA GLU A 56 -8.32 -1.40 5.71
C GLU A 56 -9.16 -0.65 4.65
N ALA A 57 -8.60 0.38 4.03
CA ALA A 57 -9.26 1.08 2.94
C ALA A 57 -8.36 1.18 1.73
N THR A 58 -8.96 0.99 0.56
CA THR A 58 -8.35 1.22 -0.74
C THR A 58 -9.15 2.29 -1.48
N VAL A 59 -8.45 3.32 -1.93
CA VAL A 59 -9.00 4.47 -2.66
C VAL A 59 -8.40 4.49 -4.05
N TRP A 60 -9.21 4.23 -5.07
CA TRP A 60 -8.79 4.30 -6.47
C TRP A 60 -9.04 5.69 -7.02
N THR A 61 -7.98 6.36 -7.42
CA THR A 61 -8.01 7.66 -8.08
C THR A 61 -7.51 7.54 -9.51
N LYS A 62 -7.68 8.57 -10.33
CA LYS A 62 -7.14 8.60 -11.67
C LYS A 62 -5.61 8.69 -11.64
N GLY A 63 -4.94 7.55 -11.80
CA GLY A 63 -3.49 7.42 -11.90
C GLY A 63 -2.75 7.11 -10.59
N SER A 64 -3.47 6.82 -9.48
CA SER A 64 -2.87 6.33 -8.24
C SER A 64 -3.88 5.57 -7.40
N THR A 65 -3.41 4.55 -6.68
CA THR A 65 -4.17 3.85 -5.65
C THR A 65 -3.59 4.21 -4.29
N LEU A 66 -4.44 4.70 -3.38
CA LEU A 66 -4.06 4.96 -1.99
C LEU A 66 -4.57 3.81 -1.15
N ARG A 67 -3.74 3.31 -0.25
CA ARG A 67 -4.10 2.21 0.66
C ARG A 67 -3.64 2.53 2.06
N ALA A 68 -4.53 2.31 3.02
CA ALA A 68 -4.22 2.45 4.43
C ALA A 68 -4.81 1.29 5.21
N ARG A 69 -4.15 0.92 6.30
CA ARG A 69 -4.58 -0.13 7.23
C ARG A 69 -4.22 0.30 8.64
N GLU A 70 -5.17 0.15 9.55
CA GLU A 70 -5.00 0.38 10.98
C GLU A 70 -5.70 -0.73 11.78
N ALA A 71 -5.21 -0.97 12.99
CA ALA A 71 -5.75 -1.96 13.90
C ALA A 71 -5.87 -1.35 15.29
N SER A 72 -6.90 -1.74 16.02
CA SER A 72 -7.11 -1.33 17.42
C SER A 72 -7.99 -2.34 18.15
N ASN A 73 -8.46 -2.00 19.34
CA ASN A 73 -9.36 -2.80 20.16
C ASN A 73 -10.87 -2.54 19.88
N ALA A 74 -11.19 -1.65 18.92
CA ALA A 74 -12.56 -1.35 18.51
C ALA A 74 -12.59 -0.84 17.06
N PHE A 75 -13.63 -1.19 16.28
CA PHE A 75 -13.75 -0.76 14.89
C PHE A 75 -13.83 0.76 14.73
N GLU A 76 -14.53 1.45 15.63
CA GLU A 76 -14.64 2.90 15.61
C GLU A 76 -13.24 3.56 15.70
N THR A 77 -12.40 3.07 16.60
CA THR A 77 -11.03 3.58 16.76
C THR A 77 -10.17 3.27 15.54
N SER A 78 -10.27 2.05 14.99
CA SER A 78 -9.55 1.69 13.77
C SER A 78 -9.98 2.53 12.56
N ILE A 79 -11.28 2.82 12.43
CA ILE A 79 -11.83 3.68 11.37
C ILE A 79 -11.34 5.12 11.53
N ASP A 80 -11.27 5.66 12.76
CA ASP A 80 -10.74 7.00 13.01
C ASP A 80 -9.27 7.11 12.60
N GLN A 81 -8.43 6.19 13.07
CA GLN A 81 -7.01 6.14 12.72
C GLN A 81 -6.80 5.95 11.21
N LEU A 82 -7.63 5.10 10.59
CA LEU A 82 -7.65 4.88 9.15
C LEU A 82 -7.98 6.17 8.37
N SER A 83 -9.02 6.90 8.81
CA SER A 83 -9.44 8.17 8.22
C SER A 83 -8.32 9.20 8.30
N ASP A 84 -7.68 9.38 9.46
CA ASP A 84 -6.57 10.30 9.65
C ASP A 84 -5.37 9.96 8.77
N LYS A 85 -5.08 8.68 8.59
CA LYS A 85 -3.98 8.23 7.73
C LYS A 85 -4.29 8.47 6.26
N LEU A 86 -5.51 8.18 5.82
CA LEU A 86 -5.97 8.47 4.46
C LEU A 86 -5.97 9.97 4.18
N GLU A 87 -6.42 10.81 5.10
CA GLU A 87 -6.42 12.26 4.94
C GLU A 87 -5.02 12.80 4.68
N ARG A 88 -4.03 12.33 5.45
CA ARG A 88 -2.60 12.66 5.22
C ARG A 88 -2.11 12.20 3.84
N GLN A 89 -2.51 11.01 3.38
CA GLN A 89 -2.15 10.50 2.06
C GLN A 89 -2.82 11.32 0.94
N VAL A 90 -4.09 11.65 1.06
CA VAL A 90 -4.85 12.48 0.10
C VAL A 90 -4.26 13.87 0.00
N LYS A 91 -3.89 14.50 1.12
CA LYS A 91 -3.21 15.79 1.14
C LYS A 91 -1.91 15.74 0.33
N ARG A 92 -1.05 14.75 0.56
CA ARG A 92 0.20 14.54 -0.19
C ARG A 92 -0.07 14.30 -1.68
N TYR A 93 -1.09 13.49 -2.01
CA TYR A 93 -1.49 13.24 -3.39
C TYR A 93 -1.91 14.53 -4.11
N ARG A 94 -2.73 15.37 -3.47
CA ARG A 94 -3.16 16.68 -4.01
C ARG A 94 -1.98 17.64 -4.21
N GLU A 95 -1.09 17.75 -3.24
CA GLU A 95 0.11 18.58 -3.32
C GLU A 95 1.01 18.15 -4.49
N LYS A 96 1.20 16.83 -4.66
CA LYS A 96 1.96 16.28 -5.78
C LYS A 96 1.32 16.60 -7.14
N ARG A 97 0.00 16.49 -7.22
CA ARG A 97 -0.76 16.81 -8.45
C ARG A 97 -0.72 18.30 -8.78
N SER A 98 -0.94 19.16 -7.79
CA SER A 98 -0.86 20.63 -7.96
C SER A 98 0.50 21.09 -8.45
N ARG A 99 1.59 20.54 -7.90
CA ARG A 99 2.95 20.84 -8.36
C ARG A 99 3.19 20.42 -9.82
N ARG A 100 2.62 19.28 -10.25
CA ARG A 100 2.71 18.83 -11.66
C ARG A 100 1.94 19.77 -12.59
N GLU A 101 0.77 20.25 -12.18
CA GLU A 101 -0.04 21.19 -12.98
C GLU A 101 0.63 22.58 -13.09
N THR A 102 1.24 23.05 -12.00
CA THR A 102 1.94 24.35 -11.98
C THR A 102 3.27 24.28 -12.74
N GLY A 103 4.03 23.19 -12.62
CA GLY A 103 5.28 22.96 -13.37
C GLY A 103 5.05 22.80 -14.88
N ARG A 104 3.90 22.25 -15.28
CA ARG A 104 3.50 22.08 -16.69
C ARG A 104 3.21 23.41 -17.41
N ARG A 105 2.82 24.46 -16.66
CA ARG A 105 2.62 25.80 -17.21
C ARG A 105 3.89 26.61 -17.41
N ALA A 106 5.00 26.22 -16.74
CA ALA A 106 6.27 26.95 -16.77
C ALA A 106 7.28 26.41 -17.78
N ASN A 107 7.15 25.17 -18.26
CA ASN A 107 8.11 24.61 -19.22
C ASN A 107 7.44 23.57 -20.13
N GLY A 108 7.37 23.88 -21.41
CA GLY A 108 6.73 23.09 -22.48
C GLY A 108 7.52 21.83 -22.88
N GLN A 109 7.99 21.01 -21.94
CA GLN A 109 8.62 19.73 -22.22
C GLN A 109 7.92 18.61 -21.44
N LEU A 110 7.37 17.67 -22.21
CA LEU A 110 6.79 16.42 -21.79
C LEU A 110 7.89 15.51 -21.22
N SER A 111 7.89 15.29 -19.92
CA SER A 111 8.54 14.13 -19.32
C SER A 111 7.55 13.46 -18.37
N ASP A 112 7.11 12.28 -18.76
CA ASP A 112 6.19 11.40 -18.01
C ASP A 112 6.90 10.61 -16.90
N GLU A 113 7.80 11.24 -16.16
CA GLU A 113 8.43 10.63 -15.01
C GLU A 113 7.90 11.22 -13.69
N PRO A 114 7.69 10.40 -12.64
CA PRO A 114 7.36 10.90 -11.32
C PRO A 114 8.57 11.66 -10.76
N SER A 115 8.65 12.96 -11.03
CA SER A 115 9.71 13.80 -10.49
C SER A 115 9.50 14.02 -8.99
N PHE A 116 10.05 13.11 -8.19
CA PHE A 116 10.56 13.49 -6.89
C PHE A 116 11.74 14.44 -7.17
N SER A 117 11.82 15.61 -6.53
CA SER A 117 13.05 16.37 -6.58
C SER A 117 14.18 15.49 -6.05
N GLY A 118 15.36 15.48 -6.70
CA GLY A 118 16.48 14.63 -6.28
C GLY A 118 16.78 14.73 -4.79
N GLU A 119 16.67 15.93 -4.20
CA GLU A 119 16.82 16.17 -2.77
C GLU A 119 15.77 15.48 -1.87
N GLN A 120 14.56 15.18 -2.38
CA GLN A 120 13.53 14.44 -1.62
C GLN A 120 13.73 12.93 -1.70
N LEU A 121 14.22 12.43 -2.83
CA LEU A 121 14.61 11.03 -3.01
C LEU A 121 15.87 10.70 -2.20
N ASP A 122 16.85 11.58 -2.18
CA ASP A 122 18.09 11.42 -1.39
C ASP A 122 17.82 11.36 0.11
N ARG A 123 16.74 12.01 0.58
CA ARG A 123 16.30 11.92 1.99
C ARG A 123 15.48 10.66 2.30
N MET A 124 14.88 10.01 1.32
CA MET A 124 14.07 8.80 1.50
C MET A 124 14.88 7.53 1.27
N ILE A 125 15.88 7.57 0.38
CA ILE A 125 16.81 6.47 0.14
C ILE A 125 18.04 6.70 1.00
N VAL A 126 18.00 6.20 2.22
CA VAL A 126 19.08 6.35 3.20
C VAL A 126 20.31 5.52 2.82
N LYS A 127 20.12 4.44 2.02
CA LYS A 127 21.20 3.54 1.62
C LYS A 127 20.91 2.90 0.27
N SER A 128 21.88 2.97 -0.64
CA SER A 128 21.90 2.21 -1.89
C SER A 128 22.93 1.10 -1.81
N LYS A 129 22.57 -0.09 -2.28
CA LYS A 129 23.48 -1.23 -2.42
C LYS A 129 23.41 -1.75 -3.85
N GLN A 130 24.55 -2.06 -4.43
CA GLN A 130 24.69 -2.79 -5.70
C GLN A 130 25.15 -4.21 -5.38
N PHE A 131 24.53 -5.19 -6.00
CA PHE A 131 24.92 -6.60 -5.89
C PHE A 131 24.65 -7.31 -7.21
N GLU A 132 25.38 -8.36 -7.46
CA GLU A 132 25.17 -9.20 -8.64
C GLU A 132 23.99 -10.14 -8.38
N LEU A 133 23.09 -10.21 -9.35
CA LEU A 133 21.98 -11.15 -9.32
C LEU A 133 22.51 -12.53 -9.75
N GLN A 134 22.40 -13.51 -8.86
CA GLN A 134 22.77 -14.90 -9.17
C GLN A 134 21.58 -15.64 -9.78
N PRO A 135 21.82 -16.51 -10.79
CA PRO A 135 20.80 -17.39 -11.31
C PRO A 135 20.52 -18.51 -10.29
N LEU A 136 19.31 -18.52 -9.73
CA LEU A 136 18.83 -19.46 -8.72
C LEU A 136 17.44 -19.95 -9.07
N THR A 137 17.05 -21.13 -8.59
CA THR A 137 15.65 -21.51 -8.54
C THR A 137 14.91 -20.79 -7.40
N PRO A 138 13.58 -20.70 -7.42
CA PRO A 138 12.82 -20.10 -6.33
C PRO A 138 13.07 -20.75 -4.96
N GLU A 139 13.29 -22.07 -4.93
CA GLU A 139 13.58 -22.83 -3.73
C GLU A 139 14.97 -22.49 -3.17
N GLU A 140 15.99 -22.42 -4.03
CA GLU A 140 17.33 -22.01 -3.66
C GLU A 140 17.34 -20.57 -3.13
N ALA A 141 16.63 -19.67 -3.79
CA ALA A 141 16.47 -18.29 -3.36
C ALA A 141 15.79 -18.18 -1.98
N ALA A 142 14.83 -19.06 -1.67
CA ALA A 142 14.20 -19.11 -0.34
C ALA A 142 15.21 -19.60 0.74
N VAL A 143 16.08 -20.53 0.43
CA VAL A 143 17.16 -20.98 1.33
C VAL A 143 18.15 -19.84 1.58
N GLU A 144 18.59 -19.15 0.52
CA GLU A 144 19.47 -17.97 0.65
C GLU A 144 18.85 -16.88 1.50
N LEU A 145 17.56 -16.60 1.32
CA LEU A 145 16.80 -15.64 2.14
C LEU A 145 16.89 -15.98 3.64
N GLU A 146 16.76 -17.26 4.00
CA GLU A 146 16.90 -17.72 5.39
C GLU A 146 18.32 -17.54 5.91
N LEU A 147 19.33 -17.92 5.10
CA LEU A 147 20.73 -17.84 5.50
C LEU A 147 21.18 -16.40 5.79
N ILE A 148 20.73 -15.44 4.98
CA ILE A 148 21.08 -14.01 5.18
C ILE A 148 20.18 -13.31 6.21
N GLY A 149 19.10 -13.95 6.68
CA GLY A 149 18.18 -13.42 7.69
C GLY A 149 17.42 -12.17 7.23
N HIS A 150 17.13 -12.01 5.95
CA HIS A 150 16.36 -10.90 5.40
C HIS A 150 14.88 -11.26 5.27
N ASP A 151 14.03 -10.26 4.97
CA ASP A 151 12.61 -10.45 4.73
C ASP A 151 12.28 -10.70 3.26
N PHE A 152 13.19 -10.35 2.35
CA PHE A 152 13.08 -10.60 0.91
C PHE A 152 14.47 -10.81 0.28
N PHE A 153 14.48 -11.48 -0.88
CA PHE A 153 15.68 -11.72 -1.67
C PHE A 153 15.36 -11.56 -3.17
N VAL A 154 16.23 -10.84 -3.88
CA VAL A 154 16.10 -10.58 -5.33
C VAL A 154 17.11 -11.45 -6.06
N PHE A 155 16.68 -12.17 -7.10
CA PHE A 155 17.52 -13.11 -7.86
C PHE A 155 17.10 -13.16 -9.33
N THR A 156 17.94 -13.74 -10.17
CA THR A 156 17.55 -14.10 -11.53
C THR A 156 17.02 -15.53 -11.50
N ASN A 157 15.78 -15.76 -11.93
CA ASN A 157 15.23 -17.10 -12.00
C ASN A 157 15.99 -17.90 -13.08
N ALA A 158 16.59 -19.02 -12.68
CA ALA A 158 17.41 -19.85 -13.56
C ALA A 158 16.62 -20.49 -14.71
N GLU A 159 15.31 -20.65 -14.56
CA GLU A 159 14.43 -21.24 -15.58
C GLU A 159 13.94 -20.20 -16.61
N THR A 160 13.62 -18.99 -16.16
CA THR A 160 13.02 -17.93 -17.01
C THR A 160 14.02 -16.87 -17.45
N GLY A 161 15.15 -16.74 -16.76
CA GLY A 161 16.12 -15.66 -16.95
C GLY A 161 15.64 -14.28 -16.48
N LEU A 162 14.46 -14.20 -15.87
CA LEU A 162 13.86 -12.96 -15.40
C LEU A 162 14.21 -12.67 -13.94
N THR A 163 14.22 -11.39 -13.57
CA THR A 163 14.44 -10.99 -12.18
C THR A 163 13.19 -11.25 -11.35
N ASN A 164 13.31 -12.11 -10.34
CA ASN A 164 12.25 -12.49 -9.41
C ASN A 164 12.57 -12.02 -7.99
N VAL A 165 11.54 -11.96 -7.13
CA VAL A 165 11.69 -11.66 -5.71
C VAL A 165 10.98 -12.71 -4.87
N VAL A 166 11.73 -13.38 -4.00
CA VAL A 166 11.16 -14.22 -2.94
C VAL A 166 11.07 -13.44 -1.64
N TYR A 167 9.99 -13.58 -0.90
CA TYR A 167 9.78 -12.87 0.36
C TYR A 167 9.09 -13.73 1.41
N ARG A 168 9.38 -13.44 2.69
CA ARG A 168 8.79 -14.14 3.83
C ARG A 168 7.38 -13.65 4.11
N ARG A 169 6.43 -14.56 4.30
CA ARG A 169 5.06 -14.26 4.71
C ARG A 169 4.89 -14.49 6.22
N ARG A 170 3.92 -13.79 6.84
CA ARG A 170 3.67 -13.87 8.29
C ARG A 170 3.37 -15.28 8.81
N ALA A 171 2.89 -16.19 7.98
CA ALA A 171 2.58 -17.57 8.34
C ALA A 171 3.76 -18.55 8.23
N GLY A 172 5.00 -18.06 8.07
CA GLY A 172 6.18 -18.90 7.90
C GLY A 172 6.34 -19.54 6.50
N ALA A 173 5.46 -19.17 5.55
CA ALA A 173 5.59 -19.55 4.15
C ALA A 173 6.31 -18.45 3.34
N TYR A 174 6.70 -18.75 2.11
CA TYR A 174 7.30 -17.79 1.18
C TYR A 174 6.31 -17.38 0.10
N GLY A 175 6.49 -16.18 -0.42
CA GLY A 175 5.82 -15.70 -1.62
C GLY A 175 6.83 -15.41 -2.70
N LEU A 176 6.46 -15.65 -3.96
CA LEU A 176 7.24 -15.33 -5.14
C LEU A 176 6.56 -14.21 -5.91
N ILE A 177 7.34 -13.22 -6.36
CA ILE A 177 6.90 -12.15 -7.26
C ILE A 177 7.67 -12.34 -8.55
N GLU A 178 6.94 -12.51 -9.65
CA GLU A 178 7.46 -12.68 -10.99
C GLU A 178 6.96 -11.54 -11.89
N PRO A 179 7.80 -11.01 -12.80
CA PRO A 179 7.34 -10.06 -13.79
C PRO A 179 6.38 -10.76 -14.77
N GLN A 180 5.34 -10.07 -15.21
CA GLN A 180 4.54 -10.47 -16.37
C GLN A 180 5.12 -9.80 -17.61
N ASP A 181 5.35 -10.57 -18.66
CA ASP A 181 5.66 -10.07 -20.01
C ASP A 181 4.43 -9.40 -20.66
#